data_890593e929f2c3642ca2b43bf2f0e8a0
#
_entry.id   890593e929f2c3642ca2b43bf2f0e8a0
#
_cell.length_a   1.000
_cell.length_b   1.000
_cell.length_c   1.000
_cell.angle_alpha   90.00
_cell.angle_beta   90.00
_cell.angle_gamma   90.00
#
_symmetry.space_group_name_H-M   'P 1'
#
loop_
_entity.id
_entity.type
_entity.pdbx_description
1 polymer ?
#
loop_
_entity_poly.entity_id
_entity_poly.type
_entity_poly.pdbx_seq_one_letter_code
_entity_poly.pdbx_strand_id
1 'polypeptide(L)'
;MAVSTPNPGRLDRITISTHADGMSSAIPQRSRFGALSIIAAFVGALLIIATPPGVATPHRERWQWPTGEPVPVVEGFAPPAHDWLPGRRGVTLQYPAPSPVYACASGTVTVASSIAGRDVISIRHDIDGRVIWSTYLPVTPSVAVGDRVEKGDLIGIVEGDSPTLHWGAKTGRREYIDPIRLTLGRPRLLPWDGAPAR
;
A
#
# COMPACT_ATOMS: atom_id res chain seq x y z
N MET A 1 0.68 54.51 -25.02
CA MET A 1 1.26 54.35 -26.39
C MET A 1 1.91 52.98 -26.40
N ALA A 2 1.57 52.06 -27.12
CA ALA A 2 0.88 51.61 -28.27
C ALA A 2 0.60 50.11 -28.04
N VAL A 3 -0.63 49.74 -28.24
CA VAL A 3 -1.14 48.37 -28.28
C VAL A 3 -0.67 47.74 -29.59
N SER A 4 -0.20 46.50 -29.57
CA SER A 4 0.00 45.70 -30.78
C SER A 4 -0.71 44.36 -30.62
N THR A 5 -1.74 44.17 -31.42
CA THR A 5 -2.57 42.98 -31.56
C THR A 5 -1.89 41.93 -32.46
N PRO A 6 -2.15 40.63 -32.27
CA PRO A 6 -1.66 39.56 -33.14
C PRO A 6 -2.63 39.31 -34.31
N ASN A 7 -2.05 38.99 -35.44
CA ASN A 7 -2.68 38.69 -36.72
C ASN A 7 -3.05 37.19 -36.83
N PRO A 8 -4.26 36.83 -37.24
CA PRO A 8 -4.65 35.46 -37.53
C PRO A 8 -4.52 35.11 -39.01
N GLY A 9 -3.98 33.94 -39.34
CA GLY A 9 -4.22 33.35 -40.64
C GLY A 9 -3.01 32.75 -41.33
N ARG A 10 -2.96 31.44 -41.34
CA ARG A 10 -2.63 30.68 -42.56
C ARG A 10 -2.98 29.20 -42.38
N LEU A 11 -4.02 28.78 -43.07
CA LEU A 11 -4.37 27.40 -43.34
C LEU A 11 -3.57 26.92 -44.55
N ASP A 12 -2.64 26.03 -44.33
CA ASP A 12 -2.01 25.31 -45.45
C ASP A 12 -2.73 23.98 -45.68
N ARG A 13 -3.32 23.92 -46.84
CA ARG A 13 -4.13 22.85 -47.42
C ARG A 13 -3.19 21.72 -47.88
N ILE A 14 -3.26 20.54 -47.24
CA ILE A 14 -2.55 19.33 -47.69
C ILE A 14 -3.39 18.68 -48.79
N THR A 15 -2.85 18.65 -50.00
CA THR A 15 -3.41 18.02 -51.20
C THR A 15 -3.12 16.52 -51.16
N ILE A 16 -4.19 15.71 -51.20
CA ILE A 16 -4.10 14.26 -51.34
C ILE A 16 -3.99 13.97 -52.86
N SER A 17 -2.90 13.37 -53.27
CA SER A 17 -2.71 12.84 -54.63
C SER A 17 -3.06 11.36 -54.65
N THR A 18 -4.15 11.04 -55.30
CA THR A 18 -4.57 9.70 -55.67
C THR A 18 -3.82 9.30 -56.95
N HIS A 19 -3.05 8.22 -56.90
CA HIS A 19 -2.56 7.59 -58.14
C HIS A 19 -3.05 6.13 -58.15
N ALA A 20 -3.96 5.88 -59.05
CA ALA A 20 -4.42 4.55 -59.45
C ALA A 20 -3.71 4.18 -60.75
N ASP A 21 -3.13 3.00 -60.80
CA ASP A 21 -2.91 2.19 -61.99
C ASP A 21 -2.20 0.91 -61.54
N GLY A 22 -2.69 -0.24 -61.85
CA GLY A 22 -2.55 -1.06 -62.96
C GLY A 22 -2.84 -2.50 -62.64
N MET A 23 -3.86 -3.06 -63.23
CA MET A 23 -4.19 -4.48 -63.30
C MET A 23 -3.02 -5.34 -63.81
N SER A 24 -2.74 -6.46 -63.16
CA SER A 24 -2.33 -7.66 -63.91
C SER A 24 -2.69 -8.91 -63.12
N SER A 25 -3.55 -9.66 -63.75
CA SER A 25 -4.01 -11.01 -63.36
C SER A 25 -2.91 -12.04 -63.60
N ALA A 26 -2.58 -12.81 -62.57
CA ALA A 26 -1.93 -14.10 -62.74
C ALA A 26 -2.44 -15.06 -61.68
N ILE A 27 -3.20 -16.06 -62.15
CA ILE A 27 -3.61 -17.21 -61.38
C ILE A 27 -2.45 -18.21 -61.43
N PRO A 28 -1.96 -18.73 -60.31
CA PRO A 28 -1.28 -20.00 -60.31
C PRO A 28 -2.08 -21.07 -59.55
N GLN A 29 -2.45 -22.02 -60.26
CA GLN A 29 -2.53 -23.46 -60.11
C GLN A 29 -2.49 -24.04 -58.69
N ARG A 30 -3.57 -24.73 -58.37
CA ARG A 30 -3.74 -25.61 -57.19
C ARG A 30 -2.65 -26.71 -57.19
N SER A 31 -1.86 -26.75 -56.16
CA SER A 31 -1.19 -28.01 -55.72
C SER A 31 -1.91 -28.56 -54.51
N ARG A 32 -2.59 -29.67 -54.73
CA ARG A 32 -3.18 -30.55 -53.71
C ARG A 32 -2.06 -31.40 -53.13
N PHE A 33 -1.44 -31.02 -52.06
CA PHE A 33 -0.73 -31.95 -51.11
C PHE A 33 -0.48 -31.19 -49.82
N GLY A 34 -0.99 -31.72 -48.68
CA GLY A 34 -0.55 -31.29 -47.36
C GLY A 34 -1.61 -30.96 -46.33
N ALA A 35 -2.73 -31.67 -46.33
CA ALA A 35 -3.76 -31.47 -45.28
C ALA A 35 -3.70 -32.57 -44.20
N LEU A 36 -2.48 -32.99 -43.80
CA LEU A 36 -2.37 -34.02 -42.74
C LEU A 36 -1.25 -33.78 -41.70
N SER A 37 -0.64 -32.60 -41.65
CA SER A 37 0.45 -32.35 -40.67
C SER A 37 0.24 -31.22 -39.70
N ILE A 38 -0.97 -30.63 -39.61
CA ILE A 38 -1.22 -29.48 -38.71
C ILE A 38 -2.01 -29.88 -37.45
N ILE A 39 -2.53 -31.11 -37.35
CA ILE A 39 -3.32 -31.54 -36.18
C ILE A 39 -2.45 -32.07 -35.01
N ALA A 40 -1.17 -32.41 -35.27
CA ALA A 40 -0.30 -32.94 -34.20
C ALA A 40 0.40 -31.88 -33.35
N ALA A 41 0.34 -30.57 -33.72
CA ALA A 41 1.03 -29.48 -32.98
C ALA A 41 0.15 -28.77 -31.96
N PHE A 42 -1.14 -29.01 -31.88
CA PHE A 42 -2.05 -28.31 -30.96
C PHE A 42 -2.47 -29.11 -29.71
N VAL A 43 -2.03 -30.35 -29.54
CA VAL A 43 -2.36 -31.19 -28.36
C VAL A 43 -1.26 -31.07 -27.28
N GLY A 44 -0.09 -30.51 -27.59
CA GLY A 44 1.04 -30.42 -26.67
C GLY A 44 1.09 -29.13 -25.78
N ALA A 45 0.23 -28.16 -25.99
CA ALA A 45 0.37 -26.83 -25.36
C ALA A 45 -0.72 -26.47 -24.31
N LEU A 46 -1.52 -27.44 -23.87
CA LEU A 46 -2.58 -27.16 -22.89
C LEU A 46 -2.47 -28.04 -21.64
N LEU A 47 -1.24 -28.23 -21.13
CA LEU A 47 -1.05 -28.64 -19.76
C LEU A 47 -0.50 -27.41 -18.98
N ILE A 48 -1.27 -26.33 -18.97
CA ILE A 48 -1.15 -25.32 -17.92
C ILE A 48 -1.56 -26.03 -16.65
N ILE A 49 -0.58 -26.48 -15.87
CA ILE A 49 -0.80 -26.91 -14.48
C ILE A 49 -1.37 -25.68 -13.79
N ALA A 50 -2.69 -25.63 -13.66
CA ALA A 50 -3.36 -24.74 -12.75
C ALA A 50 -2.88 -25.14 -11.35
N THR A 51 -1.82 -24.51 -10.88
CA THR A 51 -1.48 -24.54 -9.47
C THR A 51 -2.72 -24.03 -8.74
N PRO A 52 -3.36 -24.84 -7.88
CA PRO A 52 -4.48 -24.34 -7.09
C PRO A 52 -3.96 -23.10 -6.35
N PRO A 53 -4.74 -22.01 -6.29
CA PRO A 53 -4.39 -20.89 -5.46
C PRO A 53 -4.12 -21.47 -4.06
N GLY A 54 -2.87 -21.39 -3.61
CA GLY A 54 -2.51 -21.84 -2.30
C GLY A 54 -3.51 -21.20 -1.34
N VAL A 55 -4.25 -22.01 -0.58
CA VAL A 55 -5.07 -21.53 0.52
C VAL A 55 -4.07 -20.84 1.45
N ALA A 56 -3.93 -19.53 1.30
CA ALA A 56 -3.16 -18.73 2.21
C ALA A 56 -3.82 -18.94 3.58
N THR A 57 -3.21 -19.77 4.40
CA THR A 57 -3.57 -19.85 5.82
C THR A 57 -3.59 -18.42 6.31
N PRO A 58 -4.67 -17.95 6.97
CA PRO A 58 -4.71 -16.60 7.50
C PRO A 58 -3.60 -16.47 8.55
N HIS A 59 -2.42 -16.10 8.06
CA HIS A 59 -1.31 -15.78 8.93
C HIS A 59 -1.63 -14.41 9.47
N ARG A 60 -2.06 -14.36 10.75
CA ARG A 60 -2.30 -13.08 11.41
C ARG A 60 -1.02 -12.26 11.31
N GLU A 61 -1.00 -11.31 10.39
CA GLU A 61 0.13 -10.45 10.16
C GLU A 61 0.41 -9.67 11.44
N ARG A 62 1.57 -9.90 12.04
CA ARG A 62 2.01 -9.12 13.19
C ARG A 62 2.41 -7.74 12.70
N TRP A 63 2.00 -6.73 13.43
CA TRP A 63 2.48 -5.39 13.17
C TRP A 63 3.98 -5.31 13.44
N GLN A 64 4.66 -4.50 12.66
CA GLN A 64 6.01 -4.06 12.98
C GLN A 64 5.99 -2.69 13.64
N TRP A 65 7.08 -2.32 14.25
CA TRP A 65 7.28 -0.97 14.76
C TRP A 65 7.38 0.01 13.60
N PRO A 66 6.75 1.20 13.70
CA PRO A 66 6.84 2.21 12.65
C PRO A 66 8.23 2.82 12.50
N THR A 67 9.08 2.58 13.45
CA THR A 67 10.51 2.96 13.50
C THR A 67 11.43 1.91 12.85
N GLY A 68 10.87 0.80 12.32
CA GLY A 68 11.61 -0.36 11.81
C GLY A 68 11.98 -1.36 12.90
N GLU A 69 12.37 -0.88 14.06
CA GLU A 69 12.76 -1.67 15.24
C GLU A 69 12.20 -1.05 16.53
N PRO A 70 12.13 -1.80 17.64
CA PRO A 70 11.68 -1.27 18.91
C PRO A 70 12.54 -0.12 19.42
N VAL A 71 11.88 0.95 19.86
CA VAL A 71 12.52 2.11 20.50
C VAL A 71 11.88 2.39 21.86
N PRO A 72 12.52 3.19 22.76
CA PRO A 72 11.95 3.52 24.04
C PRO A 72 10.57 4.19 23.93
N VAL A 73 9.63 3.74 24.79
CA VAL A 73 8.30 4.32 24.92
C VAL A 73 8.35 5.39 26.01
N VAL A 74 8.17 6.64 25.61
CA VAL A 74 8.17 7.80 26.54
C VAL A 74 6.83 7.87 27.28
N GLU A 75 5.74 7.66 26.54
CA GLU A 75 4.39 7.63 27.12
C GLU A 75 3.64 6.40 26.64
N GLY A 76 3.20 5.58 27.57
CA GLY A 76 2.44 4.37 27.29
C GLY A 76 0.96 4.64 26.99
N PHE A 77 0.29 3.63 26.44
CA PHE A 77 -1.13 3.64 26.18
C PHE A 77 -1.93 3.74 27.50
N ALA A 78 -2.78 4.75 27.63
CA ALA A 78 -3.64 4.97 28.77
C ALA A 78 -4.93 5.68 28.31
N PRO A 79 -5.88 4.93 27.69
CA PRO A 79 -7.08 5.50 27.13
C PRO A 79 -7.95 6.12 28.23
N PRO A 80 -8.65 7.22 27.94
CA PRO A 80 -9.52 7.83 28.93
C PRO A 80 -10.74 6.93 29.21
N ALA A 81 -11.28 7.00 30.44
CA ALA A 81 -12.51 6.27 30.80
C ALA A 81 -13.74 6.78 30.02
N HIS A 82 -13.72 8.06 29.61
CA HIS A 82 -14.73 8.67 28.74
C HIS A 82 -14.05 9.51 27.67
N ASP A 83 -14.68 9.64 26.50
CA ASP A 83 -14.08 10.28 25.32
C ASP A 83 -13.66 11.75 25.52
N TRP A 84 -14.34 12.46 26.42
CA TRP A 84 -14.05 13.87 26.72
C TRP A 84 -12.99 14.04 27.83
N LEU A 85 -12.55 12.96 28.45
CA LEU A 85 -11.50 13.02 29.44
C LEU A 85 -10.11 13.00 28.79
N PRO A 86 -9.11 13.63 29.44
CA PRO A 86 -7.73 13.49 29.03
C PRO A 86 -7.26 12.05 29.11
N GLY A 87 -6.41 11.64 28.18
CA GLY A 87 -5.86 10.29 28.14
C GLY A 87 -4.99 10.10 26.89
N ARG A 88 -4.21 9.02 26.88
CA ARG A 88 -3.31 8.68 25.79
C ARG A 88 -3.94 7.58 24.92
N ARG A 89 -4.36 7.96 23.71
CA ARG A 89 -5.04 7.07 22.75
C ARG A 89 -4.07 6.30 21.84
N GLY A 90 -2.80 6.34 22.15
CA GLY A 90 -1.69 5.66 21.50
C GLY A 90 -0.49 5.67 22.41
N VAL A 91 0.68 5.42 21.84
CA VAL A 91 1.98 5.45 22.52
C VAL A 91 2.83 6.57 21.94
N THR A 92 3.68 7.17 22.75
CA THR A 92 4.67 8.15 22.31
C THR A 92 6.04 7.48 22.37
N LEU A 93 6.69 7.43 21.23
CA LEU A 93 8.00 6.80 21.03
C LEU A 93 9.10 7.84 21.05
N GLN A 94 10.24 7.54 21.65
CA GLN A 94 11.44 8.34 21.54
C GLN A 94 12.03 8.14 20.14
N TYR A 95 11.75 9.09 19.25
CA TYR A 95 12.14 8.98 17.85
C TYR A 95 12.36 10.39 17.27
N PRO A 96 13.56 10.92 17.42
CA PRO A 96 13.84 12.31 17.05
C PRO A 96 13.88 12.52 15.54
N ALA A 97 13.46 13.67 15.10
CA ALA A 97 13.59 14.12 13.73
C ALA A 97 15.07 14.44 13.37
N PRO A 98 15.48 14.27 12.08
CA PRO A 98 14.70 13.65 11.01
C PRO A 98 14.79 12.12 11.06
N SER A 99 13.66 11.44 10.99
CA SER A 99 13.63 9.98 11.05
C SER A 99 12.56 9.38 10.15
N PRO A 100 12.85 8.29 9.42
CA PRO A 100 11.89 7.64 8.51
C PRO A 100 10.81 6.89 9.30
N VAL A 101 9.57 6.91 8.78
CA VAL A 101 8.44 6.21 9.38
C VAL A 101 7.89 5.18 8.39
N TYR A 102 7.66 3.97 8.88
CA TYR A 102 7.26 2.84 8.07
C TYR A 102 5.83 2.36 8.41
N ALA A 103 5.15 1.81 7.40
CA ALA A 103 3.85 1.18 7.60
C ALA A 103 3.96 -0.03 8.54
N CYS A 104 3.17 -0.05 9.61
CA CYS A 104 3.20 -1.14 10.60
C CYS A 104 2.63 -2.46 10.06
N ALA A 105 1.75 -2.40 9.07
CA ALA A 105 1.14 -3.53 8.37
C ALA A 105 0.65 -3.08 6.99
N SER A 106 0.33 -4.03 6.12
CA SER A 106 -0.22 -3.74 4.80
C SER A 106 -1.61 -3.09 4.91
N GLY A 107 -1.90 -2.12 4.03
CA GLY A 107 -3.18 -1.39 4.11
C GLY A 107 -3.36 -0.33 3.05
N THR A 108 -4.35 0.54 3.27
CA THR A 108 -4.66 1.68 2.40
C THR A 108 -4.60 2.98 3.19
N VAL A 109 -3.90 3.97 2.67
CA VAL A 109 -3.79 5.30 3.28
C VAL A 109 -5.13 6.01 3.26
N THR A 110 -5.63 6.41 4.41
CA THR A 110 -6.92 7.11 4.57
C THR A 110 -6.77 8.57 4.93
N VAL A 111 -5.65 8.96 5.51
CA VAL A 111 -5.27 10.35 5.81
C VAL A 111 -3.79 10.52 5.51
N ALA A 112 -3.45 11.59 4.81
CA ALA A 112 -2.08 12.05 4.55
C ALA A 112 -2.13 13.58 4.40
N SER A 113 -2.20 14.30 5.52
CA SER A 113 -2.39 15.75 5.49
C SER A 113 -2.05 16.38 6.83
N SER A 114 -1.92 17.71 6.83
CA SER A 114 -1.78 18.48 8.05
C SER A 114 -3.16 18.72 8.71
N ILE A 115 -3.28 18.32 9.97
CA ILE A 115 -4.48 18.52 10.80
C ILE A 115 -4.08 19.34 12.01
N ALA A 116 -4.69 20.53 12.16
CA ALA A 116 -4.40 21.47 13.24
C ALA A 116 -2.90 21.78 13.41
N GLY A 117 -2.20 21.95 12.27
CA GLY A 117 -0.78 22.26 12.25
C GLY A 117 0.17 21.10 12.56
N ARG A 118 -0.34 19.86 12.54
CA ARG A 118 0.45 18.65 12.68
C ARG A 118 0.22 17.74 11.49
N ASP A 119 1.28 17.25 10.91
CA ASP A 119 1.21 16.30 9.81
C ASP A 119 0.87 14.91 10.33
N VAL A 120 -0.16 14.32 9.72
CA VAL A 120 -0.77 13.07 10.17
C VAL A 120 -0.89 12.10 9.00
N ILE A 121 -0.49 10.87 9.23
CA ILE A 121 -0.79 9.75 8.34
C ILE A 121 -1.71 8.79 9.09
N SER A 122 -2.77 8.30 8.42
CA SER A 122 -3.57 7.19 8.92
C SER A 122 -3.76 6.15 7.83
N ILE A 123 -3.60 4.89 8.20
CA ILE A 123 -3.70 3.74 7.30
C ILE A 123 -4.77 2.79 7.83
N ARG A 124 -5.64 2.34 6.93
CA ARG A 124 -6.65 1.33 7.19
C ARG A 124 -6.08 -0.04 6.82
N HIS A 125 -6.10 -0.95 7.76
CA HIS A 125 -5.65 -2.33 7.64
C HIS A 125 -6.84 -3.27 7.73
N ASP A 126 -6.91 -4.26 6.84
CA ASP A 126 -7.86 -5.37 6.90
C ASP A 126 -7.10 -6.62 7.35
N ILE A 127 -7.22 -6.97 8.63
CA ILE A 127 -6.50 -8.09 9.23
C ILE A 127 -7.52 -9.10 9.78
N ASP A 128 -7.56 -10.30 9.23
CA ASP A 128 -8.48 -11.37 9.63
C ASP A 128 -9.96 -10.93 9.68
N GLY A 129 -10.40 -10.14 8.71
CA GLY A 129 -11.77 -9.63 8.65
C GLY A 129 -12.07 -8.51 9.66
N ARG A 130 -11.06 -8.01 10.35
CA ARG A 130 -11.16 -6.84 11.25
C ARG A 130 -10.50 -5.64 10.62
N VAL A 131 -11.17 -4.52 10.71
CA VAL A 131 -10.60 -3.24 10.26
C VAL A 131 -9.94 -2.57 11.44
N ILE A 132 -8.65 -2.25 11.28
CA ILE A 132 -7.86 -1.52 12.27
C ILE A 132 -7.25 -0.32 11.55
N TRP A 133 -7.27 0.85 12.17
CA TRP A 133 -6.59 2.04 11.67
C TRP A 133 -5.35 2.31 12.52
N SER A 134 -4.20 2.47 11.87
CA SER A 134 -3.02 3.06 12.49
C SER A 134 -2.98 4.56 12.26
N THR A 135 -2.33 5.29 13.14
CA THR A 135 -2.14 6.74 13.04
C THR A 135 -0.75 7.10 13.50
N TYR A 136 -0.08 7.98 12.75
CA TYR A 136 1.29 8.42 12.96
C TYR A 136 1.33 9.94 12.94
N LEU A 137 1.93 10.57 13.96
CA LEU A 137 2.12 12.03 14.04
C LEU A 137 3.29 12.42 14.96
N PRO A 138 3.99 13.53 14.68
CA PRO A 138 3.95 14.28 13.45
C PRO A 138 4.76 13.57 12.37
N VAL A 139 4.20 13.37 11.18
CA VAL A 139 4.90 12.69 10.07
C VAL A 139 4.53 13.38 8.77
N THR A 140 5.50 14.01 8.12
CA THR A 140 5.34 14.57 6.77
C THR A 140 5.18 13.43 5.77
N PRO A 141 4.02 13.35 5.07
CA PRO A 141 3.70 12.21 4.23
C PRO A 141 4.57 12.13 2.97
N SER A 142 5.04 10.92 2.64
CA SER A 142 5.60 10.55 1.33
C SER A 142 4.59 9.78 0.48
N VAL A 143 3.38 9.57 0.99
CA VAL A 143 2.29 8.82 0.35
C VAL A 143 1.04 9.68 0.26
N ALA A 144 0.12 9.33 -0.64
CA ALA A 144 -1.15 10.02 -0.84
C ALA A 144 -2.35 9.21 -0.32
N VAL A 145 -3.45 9.89 -0.05
CA VAL A 145 -4.72 9.22 0.30
C VAL A 145 -5.17 8.32 -0.85
N GLY A 146 -5.49 7.07 -0.54
CA GLY A 146 -5.87 6.03 -1.49
C GLY A 146 -4.72 5.11 -1.88
N ASP A 147 -3.46 5.45 -1.60
CA ASP A 147 -2.33 4.57 -1.88
C ASP A 147 -2.41 3.28 -1.08
N ARG A 148 -2.00 2.19 -1.72
CA ARG A 148 -1.77 0.92 -1.04
C ARG A 148 -0.32 0.84 -0.61
N VAL A 149 -0.12 0.45 0.62
CA VAL A 149 1.20 0.24 1.21
C VAL A 149 1.32 -1.18 1.74
N GLU A 150 2.51 -1.72 1.65
CA GLU A 150 2.86 -2.98 2.28
C GLU A 150 3.52 -2.72 3.64
N LYS A 151 3.54 -3.73 4.48
CA LYS A 151 4.24 -3.67 5.76
C LYS A 151 5.71 -3.39 5.56
N GLY A 152 6.21 -2.33 6.16
CA GLY A 152 7.61 -1.91 6.03
C GLY A 152 7.85 -0.85 4.97
N ASP A 153 6.85 -0.48 4.19
CA ASP A 153 7.01 0.61 3.24
C ASP A 153 7.23 1.94 3.96
N LEU A 154 8.10 2.77 3.39
CA LEU A 154 8.31 4.14 3.85
C LEU A 154 7.05 4.96 3.58
N ILE A 155 6.43 5.51 4.61
CA ILE A 155 5.21 6.31 4.50
C ILE A 155 5.43 7.81 4.72
N GLY A 156 6.55 8.19 5.33
CA GLY A 156 6.88 9.57 5.58
C GLY A 156 8.09 9.74 6.49
N ILE A 157 8.31 10.96 6.93
CA ILE A 157 9.46 11.35 7.75
C ILE A 157 8.96 12.18 8.93
N VAL A 158 9.47 11.91 10.13
CA VAL A 158 9.34 12.85 11.25
C VAL A 158 10.24 14.02 10.96
N GLU A 159 9.68 15.21 10.81
CA GLU A 159 10.41 16.44 10.51
C GLU A 159 10.30 17.49 11.62
N GLY A 160 11.10 18.55 11.47
CA GLY A 160 11.15 19.66 12.42
C GLY A 160 11.90 19.30 13.69
N ASP A 161 11.48 19.88 14.80
CA ASP A 161 12.13 19.73 16.11
C ASP A 161 11.45 18.68 16.99
N SER A 162 10.66 17.77 16.39
CA SER A 162 9.95 16.76 17.19
C SER A 162 10.93 15.72 17.75
N PRO A 163 11.00 15.54 19.07
CA PRO A 163 11.83 14.50 19.68
C PRO A 163 11.14 13.13 19.70
N THR A 164 9.88 13.07 19.27
CA THR A 164 9.02 11.89 19.46
C THR A 164 8.10 11.65 18.28
N LEU A 165 7.70 10.38 18.13
CA LEU A 165 6.65 9.92 17.23
C LEU A 165 5.48 9.39 18.05
N HIS A 166 4.30 9.92 17.85
CA HIS A 166 3.07 9.33 18.37
C HIS A 166 2.54 8.26 17.41
N TRP A 167 2.27 7.08 17.95
CA TRP A 167 1.73 5.95 17.22
C TRP A 167 0.45 5.45 17.87
N GLY A 168 -0.66 5.52 17.15
CA GLY A 168 -1.98 5.10 17.62
C GLY A 168 -2.55 3.94 16.83
N ALA A 169 -3.49 3.22 17.43
CA ALA A 169 -4.31 2.22 16.75
C ALA A 169 -5.75 2.27 17.26
N LYS A 170 -6.72 2.07 16.35
CA LYS A 170 -8.15 2.03 16.68
C LYS A 170 -8.89 1.00 15.85
N THR A 171 -9.94 0.42 16.42
CA THR A 171 -10.84 -0.55 15.75
C THR A 171 -12.19 0.05 15.39
N GLY A 172 -12.49 1.23 15.91
CA GLY A 172 -13.73 1.93 15.67
C GLY A 172 -13.58 3.44 15.84
N ARG A 173 -14.71 4.14 15.82
CA ARG A 173 -14.69 5.62 15.89
C ARG A 173 -14.06 6.11 17.19
N ARG A 174 -14.26 5.38 18.30
CA ARG A 174 -13.80 5.74 19.65
C ARG A 174 -13.17 4.57 20.39
N GLU A 175 -12.85 3.50 19.67
CA GLU A 175 -12.27 2.30 20.25
C GLU A 175 -10.77 2.27 19.96
N TYR A 176 -10.01 2.70 20.94
CA TYR A 176 -8.55 2.73 20.84
C TYR A 176 -7.96 1.47 21.43
N ILE A 177 -6.91 0.97 20.81
CA ILE A 177 -6.16 -0.20 21.26
C ILE A 177 -4.68 0.13 21.35
N ASP A 178 -3.97 -0.58 22.23
CA ASP A 178 -2.53 -0.43 22.35
C ASP A 178 -1.83 -1.02 21.10
N PRO A 179 -1.16 -0.20 20.29
CA PRO A 179 -0.52 -0.67 19.07
C PRO A 179 0.63 -1.64 19.35
N ILE A 180 1.30 -1.54 20.49
CA ILE A 180 2.39 -2.44 20.85
C ILE A 180 1.89 -3.88 20.97
N ARG A 181 0.67 -4.09 21.48
CA ARG A 181 0.07 -5.43 21.57
C ARG A 181 -0.12 -6.09 20.22
N LEU A 182 -0.23 -5.32 19.15
CA LEU A 182 -0.35 -5.85 17.79
C LEU A 182 1.00 -6.34 17.23
N THR A 183 2.12 -5.88 17.79
CA THR A 183 3.46 -6.36 17.44
C THR A 183 3.80 -7.67 18.16
N LEU A 184 3.16 -7.90 19.30
CA LEU A 184 3.36 -9.11 20.07
C LEU A 184 2.51 -10.23 19.45
N GLY A 185 3.13 -11.39 19.20
CA GLY A 185 2.36 -12.57 18.81
C GLY A 185 1.43 -13.02 19.93
N ARG A 186 0.49 -13.90 19.59
CA ARG A 186 -0.27 -14.60 20.63
C ARG A 186 0.73 -15.34 21.55
N PRO A 187 0.71 -15.10 22.85
CA PRO A 187 1.51 -15.91 23.76
C PRO A 187 1.07 -17.37 23.60
N ARG A 188 2.00 -18.23 23.22
CA ARG A 188 1.78 -19.68 23.24
C ARG A 188 2.14 -20.16 24.63
N LEU A 189 1.16 -20.55 25.39
CA LEU A 189 1.42 -21.25 26.63
C LEU A 189 2.04 -22.60 26.25
N LEU A 190 3.29 -22.82 26.65
CA LEU A 190 3.89 -24.13 26.57
C LEU A 190 3.22 -25.00 27.62
N PRO A 191 2.94 -26.29 27.29
CA PRO A 191 2.50 -27.23 28.34
C PRO A 191 3.53 -27.22 29.47
N TRP A 192 3.05 -27.07 30.68
CA TRP A 192 3.92 -27.26 31.85
C TRP A 192 4.20 -28.73 31.97
N ASP A 193 5.44 -29.16 31.79
CA ASP A 193 5.88 -30.55 31.87
C ASP A 193 6.03 -31.05 33.29
N GLY A 194 5.64 -30.24 34.27
CA GLY A 194 5.63 -30.62 35.69
C GLY A 194 7.01 -30.73 36.35
N ALA A 195 8.07 -30.35 35.63
CA ALA A 195 9.41 -30.37 36.20
C ALA A 195 9.57 -29.23 37.23
N PRO A 196 9.86 -29.52 38.50
CA PRO A 196 10.17 -28.46 39.47
C PRO A 196 11.49 -27.79 39.03
N ALA A 197 11.50 -26.46 39.07
CA ALA A 197 12.73 -25.70 38.88
C ALA A 197 13.74 -26.15 39.97
N ARG A 198 14.89 -26.61 39.53
CA ARG A 198 16.03 -26.91 40.42
C ARG A 198 16.81 -25.64 40.67
#